data_67cc80e6b05f0ed7d1aa2b69894e1235
#
_entry.id   67cc80e6b05f0ed7d1aa2b69894e1235
#
_cell.length_a   1.000
_cell.length_b   1.000
_cell.length_c   1.000
_cell.angle_alpha   90.00
_cell.angle_beta   90.00
_cell.angle_gamma   90.00
#
_symmetry.space_group_name_H-M   'P 1'
#
loop_
_entity.id
_entity.type
_entity.pdbx_description
1 polymer ?
#
loop_
_entity_poly.entity_id
_entity_poly.type
_entity_poly.pdbx_seq_one_letter_code
_entity_poly.pdbx_strand_id
1 'polypeptide(L)'
;EGSTELGGNHCGSLQKNFKLQPGEEARFVIMLGEGNREEVRRIRVKYSDLKRVDAVYTDLAAYWKQKYAALQIQTPNEGMNTLINTWTLYQSEINVMFEGR
;
A
#
# COMPACT_ATOMS: atom_id res chain seq x y z
N GLU A 1 -6.22 -10.22 -24.30
CA GLU A 1 -5.26 -10.79 -25.25
C GLU A 1 -4.06 -9.87 -25.26
N GLY A 2 -2.85 -10.41 -24.95
CA GLY A 2 -1.65 -9.62 -24.75
C GLY A 2 -1.22 -8.91 -26.04
N SER A 3 -1.11 -7.60 -26.00
CA SER A 3 -0.46 -6.77 -27.03
C SER A 3 0.96 -6.45 -26.58
N THR A 4 1.93 -6.56 -27.50
CA THR A 4 3.34 -6.24 -27.26
C THR A 4 3.81 -5.08 -28.13
N GLU A 5 2.92 -4.15 -28.45
CA GLU A 5 3.27 -2.98 -29.26
C GLU A 5 4.20 -2.04 -28.50
N LEU A 6 5.23 -1.56 -29.21
CA LEU A 6 6.20 -0.60 -28.69
C LEU A 6 5.76 0.83 -29.05
N GLY A 7 5.88 1.76 -28.13
CA GLY A 7 5.70 3.19 -28.36
C GLY A 7 4.36 3.79 -27.92
N GLY A 8 3.51 3.05 -27.20
CA GLY A 8 2.27 3.55 -26.61
C GLY A 8 2.36 3.69 -25.08
N ASN A 9 1.30 4.21 -24.47
CA ASN A 9 1.12 4.12 -23.03
C ASN A 9 0.87 2.66 -22.62
N HIS A 10 1.80 2.08 -21.88
CA HIS A 10 1.67 0.71 -21.43
C HIS A 10 0.54 0.58 -20.41
N CYS A 11 -0.41 -0.31 -20.69
CA CYS A 11 -1.47 -0.65 -19.72
C CYS A 11 -1.52 -2.16 -19.52
N GLY A 12 -1.81 -2.57 -18.29
CA GLY A 12 -2.10 -3.94 -17.93
C GLY A 12 -3.57 -4.10 -17.59
N SER A 13 -4.23 -5.11 -18.12
CA SER A 13 -5.61 -5.43 -17.78
C SER A 13 -5.68 -6.84 -17.21
N LEU A 14 -6.29 -6.96 -16.04
CA LEU A 14 -6.55 -8.23 -15.37
C LEU A 14 -8.05 -8.39 -15.19
N GLN A 15 -8.57 -9.52 -15.59
CA GLN A 15 -9.98 -9.86 -15.40
C GLN A 15 -10.11 -11.15 -14.59
N LYS A 16 -10.94 -11.11 -13.55
CA LYS A 16 -11.34 -12.29 -12.80
C LYS A 16 -12.86 -12.28 -12.59
N ASN A 17 -13.51 -13.34 -12.98
CA ASN A 17 -14.95 -13.49 -12.81
C ASN A 17 -15.26 -14.15 -11.48
N PHE A 18 -16.25 -13.62 -10.75
CA PHE A 18 -16.73 -14.15 -9.49
C PHE A 18 -18.21 -14.46 -9.59
N LYS A 19 -18.62 -15.50 -8.90
CA LYS A 19 -20.03 -15.81 -8.68
C LYS A 19 -20.23 -15.85 -7.17
N LEU A 20 -20.86 -14.82 -6.62
CA LEU A 20 -21.08 -14.67 -5.19
C LEU A 20 -22.54 -14.90 -4.87
N GLN A 21 -22.81 -15.64 -3.81
CA GLN A 21 -24.12 -15.76 -3.22
C GLN A 21 -24.42 -14.58 -2.27
N PRO A 22 -25.66 -14.29 -1.92
CA PRO A 22 -25.97 -13.26 -0.93
C PRO A 22 -25.21 -13.50 0.39
N GLY A 23 -24.43 -12.49 0.83
CA GLY A 23 -23.60 -12.57 2.02
C GLY A 23 -22.22 -13.19 1.84
N GLU A 24 -21.86 -13.67 0.66
CA GLU A 24 -20.51 -14.13 0.36
C GLU A 24 -19.57 -12.98 0.01
N GLU A 25 -18.32 -13.11 0.44
CA GLU A 25 -17.23 -12.17 0.15
C GLU A 25 -16.11 -12.88 -0.60
N ALA A 26 -15.54 -12.23 -1.61
CA ALA A 26 -14.32 -12.67 -2.26
C ALA A 26 -13.21 -11.66 -2.04
N ARG A 27 -12.06 -12.13 -1.56
CA ARG A 27 -10.86 -11.31 -1.36
C ARG A 27 -9.76 -11.76 -2.30
N PHE A 28 -9.07 -10.81 -2.89
CA PHE A 28 -7.93 -11.07 -3.76
C PHE A 28 -6.88 -9.98 -3.64
N VAL A 29 -5.66 -10.31 -4.03
CA VAL A 29 -4.52 -9.38 -4.02
C VAL A 29 -4.14 -9.08 -5.46
N ILE A 30 -3.98 -7.79 -5.76
CA ILE A 30 -3.36 -7.31 -6.99
C ILE A 30 -1.99 -6.76 -6.60
N MET A 31 -0.95 -7.21 -7.29
CA MET A 31 0.41 -6.73 -7.09
C MET A 31 0.87 -6.03 -8.37
N LEU A 32 1.34 -4.80 -8.21
CA LEU A 32 1.99 -4.03 -9.26
C LEU A 32 3.36 -3.58 -8.73
N GLY A 33 4.39 -3.73 -9.53
CA GLY A 33 5.74 -3.34 -9.15
C GLY A 33 6.73 -3.67 -10.23
N GLU A 34 7.94 -3.19 -10.06
CA GLU A 34 9.09 -3.50 -10.90
C GLU A 34 10.22 -4.08 -10.06
N GLY A 35 11.12 -4.82 -10.68
CA GLY A 35 12.24 -5.42 -10.00
C GLY A 35 12.86 -6.55 -10.82
N ASN A 36 13.96 -7.08 -10.36
CA ASN A 36 14.57 -8.24 -10.99
C ASN A 36 13.73 -9.51 -10.72
N ARG A 37 14.01 -10.57 -11.48
CA ARG A 37 13.23 -11.83 -11.42
C ARG A 37 13.19 -12.45 -10.02
N GLU A 38 14.27 -12.34 -9.26
CA GLU A 38 14.37 -12.92 -7.93
C GLU A 38 13.53 -12.14 -6.91
N GLU A 39 13.59 -10.83 -6.96
CA GLU A 39 12.77 -9.95 -6.13
C GLU A 39 11.28 -10.12 -6.39
N VAL A 40 10.88 -10.14 -7.65
CA VAL A 40 9.49 -10.38 -8.06
C VAL A 40 9.00 -11.73 -7.54
N ARG A 41 9.83 -12.79 -7.65
CA ARG A 41 9.48 -14.11 -7.14
C ARG A 41 9.31 -14.11 -5.62
N ARG A 42 10.21 -13.47 -4.90
CA ARG A 42 10.17 -13.33 -3.43
C ARG A 42 8.92 -12.60 -2.97
N ILE A 43 8.62 -11.46 -3.60
CA ILE A 43 7.44 -10.64 -3.29
C ILE A 43 6.16 -11.43 -3.59
N ARG A 44 6.08 -12.08 -4.73
CA ARG A 44 4.93 -12.91 -5.10
C ARG A 44 4.65 -14.02 -4.07
N VAL A 45 5.70 -14.74 -3.64
CA VAL A 45 5.56 -15.78 -2.61
C VAL A 45 5.12 -15.19 -1.27
N LYS A 46 5.69 -14.04 -0.91
CA LYS A 46 5.37 -13.35 0.35
C LYS A 46 3.90 -12.92 0.44
N TYR A 47 3.34 -12.42 -0.65
CA TYR A 47 1.99 -11.84 -0.66
C TYR A 47 0.93 -12.69 -1.38
N SER A 48 1.24 -13.94 -1.70
CA SER A 48 0.26 -14.88 -2.28
C SER A 48 -0.77 -15.38 -1.27
N ASP A 49 -0.49 -15.28 0.02
CA ASP A 49 -1.36 -15.70 1.11
C ASP A 49 -2.05 -14.46 1.75
N LEU A 50 -3.37 -14.43 1.74
CA LEU A 50 -4.17 -13.36 2.33
C LEU A 50 -3.89 -13.13 3.82
N LYS A 51 -3.59 -14.19 4.59
CA LYS A 51 -3.25 -14.06 6.00
C LYS A 51 -1.95 -13.27 6.20
N ARG A 52 -0.98 -13.47 5.31
CA ARG A 52 0.28 -12.69 5.32
C ARG A 52 0.04 -11.24 4.93
N VAL A 53 -0.86 -10.99 4.00
CA VAL A 53 -1.25 -9.62 3.62
C VAL A 53 -1.90 -8.91 4.79
N ASP A 54 -2.83 -9.57 5.50
CA ASP A 54 -3.47 -9.02 6.70
C ASP A 54 -2.45 -8.71 7.81
N ALA A 55 -1.48 -9.60 8.04
CA ALA A 55 -0.41 -9.37 9.00
C ALA A 55 0.45 -8.15 8.63
N VAL A 56 0.87 -8.04 7.36
CA VAL A 56 1.64 -6.88 6.89
C VAL A 56 0.86 -5.59 7.00
N TYR A 57 -0.44 -5.62 6.75
CA TYR A 57 -1.30 -4.44 6.93
C TYR A 57 -1.36 -4.02 8.40
N THR A 58 -1.47 -4.98 9.31
CA THR A 58 -1.44 -4.74 10.76
C THR A 58 -0.11 -4.14 11.21
N ASP A 59 1.01 -4.70 10.73
CA ASP A 59 2.35 -4.20 11.03
C ASP A 59 2.56 -2.77 10.50
N LEU A 60 2.07 -2.49 9.29
CA LEU A 60 2.13 -1.16 8.71
C LEU A 60 1.31 -0.15 9.52
N ALA A 61 0.11 -0.53 9.94
CA ALA A 61 -0.73 0.32 10.78
C ALA A 61 -0.06 0.61 12.15
N ALA A 62 0.57 -0.41 12.75
CA ALA A 62 1.33 -0.25 13.99
C ALA A 62 2.54 0.68 13.82
N TYR A 63 3.29 0.52 12.72
CA TYR A 63 4.40 1.40 12.36
C TYR A 63 3.98 2.87 12.28
N TRP A 64 2.94 3.18 11.52
CA TRP A 64 2.45 4.56 11.41
C TRP A 64 1.90 5.09 12.73
N LYS A 65 1.20 4.26 13.49
CA LYS A 65 0.73 4.66 14.83
C LYS A 65 1.89 5.06 15.75
N GLN A 66 2.97 4.30 15.74
CA GLN A 66 4.18 4.63 16.51
C GLN A 66 4.85 5.92 16.01
N LYS A 67 4.96 6.09 14.70
CA LYS A 67 5.52 7.30 14.09
C LYS A 67 4.72 8.54 14.48
N TYR A 68 3.40 8.48 14.34
CA TYR A 68 2.53 9.61 14.70
C TYR A 68 2.53 9.92 16.20
N ALA A 69 2.77 8.94 17.06
CA ALA A 69 2.85 9.16 18.49
C ALA A 69 4.07 10.00 18.94
N ALA A 70 5.07 10.18 18.06
CA ALA A 70 6.28 10.95 18.38
C ALA A 70 6.00 12.44 18.63
N LEU A 71 4.99 13.00 17.97
CA LEU A 71 4.55 14.38 18.15
C LEU A 71 3.02 14.44 18.08
N GLN A 72 2.41 14.86 19.17
CA GLN A 72 0.96 15.06 19.21
C GLN A 72 0.65 16.39 19.89
N ILE A 73 -0.19 17.18 19.26
CA ILE A 73 -0.74 18.41 19.79
C ILE A 73 -2.25 18.29 19.93
N GLN A 74 -2.81 19.02 20.87
CA GLN A 74 -4.25 19.19 21.01
C GLN A 74 -4.56 20.68 21.19
N THR A 75 -5.24 21.24 20.19
CA THR A 75 -5.65 22.65 20.16
C THR A 75 -7.17 22.71 19.88
N PRO A 76 -7.82 23.86 20.12
CA PRO A 76 -9.21 24.08 19.71
C PRO A 76 -9.43 24.02 18.20
N ASN A 77 -8.39 24.08 17.38
CA ASN A 77 -8.45 24.01 15.92
C ASN A 77 -8.14 22.59 15.43
N GLU A 78 -9.19 21.85 15.05
CA GLU A 78 -9.06 20.47 14.55
C GLU A 78 -8.22 20.36 13.27
N GLY A 79 -8.30 21.35 12.38
CA GLY A 79 -7.49 21.37 11.16
C GLY A 79 -5.99 21.46 11.49
N MET A 80 -5.61 22.24 12.48
CA MET A 80 -4.24 22.32 12.96
C MET A 80 -3.78 21.02 13.62
N ASN A 81 -4.65 20.39 14.40
CA ASN A 81 -4.35 19.10 15.01
C ASN A 81 -4.12 18.03 13.92
N THR A 82 -4.96 17.94 12.91
CA THR A 82 -4.81 17.01 11.79
C THR A 82 -3.54 17.29 11.00
N LEU A 83 -3.26 18.56 10.71
CA LEU A 83 -2.06 18.95 9.97
C LEU A 83 -0.79 18.50 10.67
N ILE A 84 -0.66 18.81 11.95
CA ILE A 84 0.58 18.54 12.70
C ILE A 84 0.67 17.07 13.12
N ASN A 85 -0.41 16.49 13.61
CA ASN A 85 -0.40 15.12 14.14
C ASN A 85 -0.31 14.03 13.06
N THR A 86 -0.62 14.36 11.81
CA THR A 86 -0.67 13.37 10.72
C THR A 86 0.12 13.83 9.51
N TRP A 87 -0.30 14.91 8.86
CA TRP A 87 0.24 15.29 7.55
C TRP A 87 1.69 15.70 7.57
N THR A 88 2.12 16.52 8.52
CA THR A 88 3.51 16.98 8.62
C THR A 88 4.46 15.81 8.88
N LEU A 89 4.08 14.88 9.76
CA LEU A 89 4.89 13.71 10.06
C LEU A 89 4.94 12.74 8.88
N TYR A 90 3.80 12.53 8.20
CA TYR A 90 3.73 11.72 6.98
C TYR A 90 4.64 12.29 5.88
N GLN A 91 4.53 13.58 5.57
CA GLN A 91 5.34 14.23 4.54
C GLN A 91 6.84 14.15 4.85
N SER A 92 7.22 14.37 6.11
CA SER A 92 8.62 14.25 6.52
C SER A 92 9.17 12.85 6.32
N GLU A 93 8.42 11.82 6.70
CA GLU A 93 8.84 10.43 6.54
C GLU A 93 8.93 10.01 5.07
N ILE A 94 7.95 10.41 4.26
CA ILE A 94 7.93 10.10 2.83
C ILE A 94 9.10 10.78 2.10
N ASN A 95 9.40 12.04 2.42
CA ASN A 95 10.54 12.73 1.83
C ASN A 95 11.85 12.00 2.15
N VAL A 96 12.07 11.59 3.41
CA VAL A 96 13.26 10.82 3.79
C VAL A 96 13.32 9.49 3.05
N MET A 97 12.20 8.78 2.90
CA MET A 97 12.16 7.50 2.19
C MET A 97 12.45 7.62 0.70
N PHE A 98 11.92 8.65 0.03
CA PHE A 98 12.10 8.83 -1.41
C PHE A 98 13.40 9.52 -1.78
N GLU A 99 13.89 10.43 -0.96
CA GLU A 99 15.19 11.08 -1.21
C GLU A 99 16.39 10.16 -0.91
N GLY A 100 16.16 9.03 -0.22
CA GLY A 100 17.15 7.97 -0.04
C GLY A 100 18.42 8.40 0.72
N ARG A 101 18.28 9.39 1.61
CA ARG A 101 19.45 10.04 2.23
C ARG A 101 19.28 10.19 3.72
#